data_5f0e7c5e402db5156bd9eab367a64107
#
_entry.id   5f0e7c5e402db5156bd9eab367a64107
#
_cell.length_a   1.000
_cell.length_b   1.000
_cell.length_c   1.000
_cell.angle_alpha   90.00
_cell.angle_beta   90.00
_cell.angle_gamma   90.00
#
_symmetry.space_group_name_H-M   'P 1'
#
loop_
_entity.id
_entity.type
_entity.pdbx_description
1 polymer ?
#
loop_
_entity_poly.entity_id
_entity_poly.type
_entity_poly.pdbx_seq_one_letter_code
_entity_poly.pdbx_strand_id
1 'polypeptide(L)'
;MIYLQTVKIIISYEGGERVNHAILMSSGAENIDFMIHGIVQYEIFGHKVWITTSHVCILIVMLLMMALAIAGNRAIKHAKEIPGGFQNVIELMVEMLDNMVNGTMGKVAAPKFVNYISTIFIFILMSNISGLFGLRPPTADYGTTLALGLITFFLIHITQFKNLPIRQIWTDMCSPLPPWLPIWFPINVISEIAVPISLSLRLFANVLSGTVMMALVYGLLSKIAIIWPAALHVYFDLFSGAIQTYVFCMLTMTYIGQNYEQE
;
A
#
# COMPACT_ATOMS: atom_id res chain seq x y z
N MET A 1 21.92 18.04 1.08
CA MET A 1 23.06 18.43 1.93
C MET A 1 22.82 18.20 3.43
N ILE A 2 21.60 18.11 3.91
CA ILE A 2 21.25 17.81 5.33
C ILE A 2 21.34 16.31 5.64
N TYR A 3 21.19 15.44 4.65
CA TYR A 3 21.23 13.97 4.81
C TYR A 3 22.63 13.41 5.14
N LEU A 4 23.70 14.10 4.77
CA LEU A 4 25.09 13.64 4.98
C LEU A 4 25.64 13.87 6.39
N GLN A 5 25.03 14.74 7.18
CA GLN A 5 25.48 14.98 8.56
C GLN A 5 24.87 14.02 9.59
N THR A 6 23.67 13.49 9.32
CA THR A 6 22.99 12.56 10.24
C THR A 6 23.62 11.16 10.22
N VAL A 7 24.19 10.76 9.09
CA VAL A 7 24.86 9.45 8.93
C VAL A 7 26.17 9.37 9.71
N LYS A 8 26.86 10.48 9.93
CA LYS A 8 28.16 10.51 10.64
C LYS A 8 28.07 10.33 12.16
N ILE A 9 26.91 10.55 12.75
CA ILE A 9 26.72 10.47 14.21
C ILE A 9 26.37 9.03 14.66
N ILE A 10 25.81 8.20 13.78
CA ILE A 10 25.33 6.85 14.13
C ILE A 10 26.43 5.78 14.03
N ILE A 11 27.52 6.02 13.30
CA ILE A 11 28.63 5.04 13.10
C ILE A 11 29.51 4.87 14.35
N SER A 12 29.32 5.67 15.41
CA SER A 12 30.18 5.65 16.58
C SER A 12 29.77 4.68 17.71
N TYR A 13 28.74 3.85 17.55
CA TYR A 13 28.18 3.09 18.70
C TYR A 13 28.01 1.57 18.53
N GLU A 14 28.69 0.90 17.61
CA GLU A 14 28.77 -0.56 17.68
C GLU A 14 30.19 -1.07 17.45
N GLY A 15 30.74 -1.54 18.55
CA GLY A 15 32.01 -2.26 18.58
C GLY A 15 31.92 -3.65 18.03
N GLY A 16 32.83 -4.01 17.15
CA GLY A 16 33.32 -5.37 16.97
C GLY A 16 32.70 -6.19 15.84
N GLU A 17 33.06 -5.87 14.62
CA GLU A 17 33.56 -6.84 13.63
C GLU A 17 34.20 -6.06 12.47
N ARG A 18 35.54 -6.20 12.36
CA ARG A 18 36.27 -5.68 11.20
C ARG A 18 35.98 -6.56 10.00
N VAL A 19 34.88 -6.29 9.33
CA VAL A 19 34.64 -6.79 7.97
C VAL A 19 35.61 -6.06 7.05
N ASN A 20 36.44 -6.82 6.33
CA ASN A 20 37.46 -6.31 5.43
C ASN A 20 36.90 -5.28 4.44
N HIS A 21 37.01 -4.01 4.76
CA HIS A 21 36.64 -2.88 3.90
C HIS A 21 37.44 -2.78 2.60
N ALA A 22 38.46 -3.59 2.41
CA ALA A 22 39.34 -3.53 1.23
C ALA A 22 38.74 -4.14 -0.04
N ILE A 23 37.72 -5.00 0.05
CA ILE A 23 37.10 -5.65 -1.12
C ILE A 23 35.91 -4.86 -1.67
N LEU A 24 35.29 -3.98 -0.87
CA LEU A 24 34.12 -3.19 -1.25
C LEU A 24 34.44 -1.86 -1.95
N MET A 25 35.69 -1.42 -1.90
CA MET A 25 36.13 -0.17 -2.55
C MET A 25 36.38 -0.29 -4.06
N SER A 26 36.34 -1.48 -4.64
CA SER A 26 36.61 -1.69 -6.08
C SER A 26 35.36 -1.67 -6.98
N SER A 27 34.18 -1.73 -6.40
CA SER A 27 32.92 -1.55 -7.13
C SER A 27 32.30 -0.21 -6.71
N GLY A 28 32.21 0.76 -7.61
CA GLY A 28 31.59 2.07 -7.37
C GLY A 28 30.08 2.02 -7.10
N ALA A 29 29.60 0.95 -6.47
CA ALA A 29 28.26 0.89 -5.89
C ALA A 29 28.37 1.45 -4.47
N GLU A 30 27.93 2.68 -4.26
CA GLU A 30 27.55 3.17 -2.93
C GLU A 30 26.67 2.11 -2.29
N ASN A 31 26.98 1.75 -1.04
CA ASN A 31 26.19 0.80 -0.25
C ASN A 31 24.77 1.37 -0.12
N ILE A 32 23.87 0.93 -0.98
CA ILE A 32 22.46 1.28 -0.91
C ILE A 32 21.88 0.41 0.20
N ASP A 33 21.66 1.03 1.33
CA ASP A 33 21.13 0.36 2.51
C ASP A 33 19.60 0.26 2.41
N PHE A 34 19.13 -0.96 2.15
CA PHE A 34 17.69 -1.29 2.12
C PHE A 34 17.14 -1.65 3.50
N MET A 35 17.99 -1.64 4.55
CA MET A 35 17.58 -2.04 5.89
C MET A 35 16.65 -1.01 6.54
N ILE A 36 15.76 -1.51 7.36
CA ILE A 36 14.87 -0.68 8.17
C ILE A 36 15.64 -0.20 9.40
N HIS A 37 15.92 1.09 9.46
CA HIS A 37 16.59 1.66 10.64
C HIS A 37 15.60 1.91 11.77
N GLY A 38 15.90 1.38 12.96
CA GLY A 38 15.20 1.72 14.19
C GLY A 38 15.66 3.10 14.69
N ILE A 39 14.72 4.02 14.91
CA ILE A 39 15.01 5.38 15.40
C ILE A 39 15.05 5.39 16.94
N VAL A 40 14.07 4.76 17.57
CA VAL A 40 13.92 4.71 19.03
C VAL A 40 13.55 3.29 19.45
N GLN A 41 14.22 2.79 20.48
CA GLN A 41 13.91 1.52 21.09
C GLN A 41 13.03 1.74 22.32
N TYR A 42 11.93 1.01 22.44
CA TYR A 42 11.11 1.00 23.63
C TYR A 42 10.69 -0.44 23.99
N GLU A 43 10.43 -0.69 25.26
CA GLU A 43 10.03 -2.01 25.74
C GLU A 43 8.52 -2.03 26.03
N ILE A 44 7.80 -2.95 25.38
CA ILE A 44 6.40 -3.24 25.68
C ILE A 44 6.30 -4.72 26.06
N PHE A 45 5.75 -5.03 27.23
CA PHE A 45 5.56 -6.39 27.74
C PHE A 45 6.85 -7.26 27.71
N GLY A 46 8.03 -6.67 27.93
CA GLY A 46 9.30 -7.37 27.90
C GLY A 46 9.87 -7.65 26.51
N HIS A 47 9.21 -7.20 25.44
CA HIS A 47 9.73 -7.26 24.08
C HIS A 47 10.28 -5.90 23.65
N LYS A 48 11.49 -5.93 23.07
CA LYS A 48 12.13 -4.74 22.52
C LYS A 48 11.52 -4.44 21.16
N VAL A 49 10.81 -3.33 21.05
CA VAL A 49 10.17 -2.86 19.83
C VAL A 49 10.88 -1.61 19.36
N TRP A 50 11.14 -1.52 18.05
CA TRP A 50 11.81 -0.38 17.45
C TRP A 50 10.77 0.48 16.71
N ILE A 51 10.78 1.79 16.94
CA ILE A 51 10.14 2.75 16.05
C ILE A 51 11.02 2.90 14.84
N THR A 52 10.53 2.46 13.69
CA THR A 52 11.24 2.50 12.41
C THR A 52 10.87 3.75 11.62
N THR A 53 11.67 4.09 10.61
CA THR A 53 11.34 5.16 9.66
C THR A 53 9.98 4.94 8.99
N SER A 54 9.56 3.69 8.76
CA SER A 54 8.24 3.37 8.21
C SER A 54 7.10 3.85 9.10
N HIS A 55 7.21 3.73 10.43
CA HIS A 55 6.18 4.23 11.36
C HIS A 55 6.02 5.75 11.31
N VAL A 56 7.15 6.47 11.20
CA VAL A 56 7.13 7.93 11.06
C VAL A 56 6.47 8.34 9.73
N CYS A 57 6.78 7.64 8.65
CA CYS A 57 6.16 7.91 7.35
C CYS A 57 4.65 7.60 7.35
N ILE A 58 4.21 6.50 7.99
CA ILE A 58 2.79 6.20 8.17
C ILE A 58 2.10 7.36 8.92
N LEU A 59 2.69 7.85 9.99
CA LEU A 59 2.14 8.95 10.78
C LEU A 59 2.03 10.22 9.95
N ILE A 60 3.04 10.56 9.15
CA ILE A 60 3.01 11.72 8.24
C ILE A 60 1.88 11.56 7.21
N VAL A 61 1.76 10.40 6.57
CA VAL A 61 0.69 10.13 5.59
C VAL A 61 -0.68 10.22 6.24
N MET A 62 -0.86 9.67 7.46
CA MET A 62 -2.13 9.76 8.19
C MET A 62 -2.49 11.21 8.55
N LEU A 63 -1.52 12.02 8.98
CA LEU A 63 -1.73 13.45 9.26
C LEU A 63 -2.10 14.22 7.99
N LEU A 64 -1.45 13.92 6.86
CA LEU A 64 -1.75 14.52 5.56
C LEU A 64 -3.17 14.16 5.11
N MET A 65 -3.57 12.89 5.23
CA MET A 65 -4.94 12.45 4.93
C MET A 65 -5.98 13.13 5.82
N MET A 66 -5.70 13.25 7.12
CA MET A 66 -6.57 13.95 8.06
C MET A 66 -6.72 15.43 7.69
N ALA A 67 -5.62 16.10 7.34
CA ALA A 67 -5.64 17.48 6.88
C ALA A 67 -6.47 17.64 5.60
N LEU A 68 -6.29 16.74 4.64
CA LEU A 68 -7.06 16.70 3.39
C LEU A 68 -8.55 16.46 3.64
N ALA A 69 -8.90 15.55 4.54
CA ALA A 69 -10.29 15.28 4.91
C ALA A 69 -10.95 16.48 5.60
N ILE A 70 -10.22 17.17 6.49
CA ILE A 70 -10.72 18.39 7.16
C ILE A 70 -10.90 19.52 6.15
N ALA A 71 -9.92 19.71 5.24
CA ALA A 71 -9.98 20.73 4.19
C ALA A 71 -11.15 20.45 3.22
N GLY A 72 -11.34 19.20 2.82
CA GLY A 72 -12.45 18.76 1.98
C GLY A 72 -13.81 18.98 2.63
N ASN A 73 -13.95 18.58 3.90
CA ASN A 73 -15.19 18.78 4.64
C ASN A 73 -15.52 20.29 4.80
N ARG A 74 -14.50 21.14 5.01
CA ARG A 74 -14.71 22.60 5.03
C ARG A 74 -15.12 23.16 3.68
N ALA A 75 -14.49 22.68 2.59
CA ALA A 75 -14.82 23.12 1.23
C ALA A 75 -16.27 22.75 0.87
N ILE A 76 -16.72 21.53 1.21
CA ILE A 76 -18.08 21.06 0.95
C ILE A 76 -19.11 21.78 1.83
N LYS A 77 -18.80 22.02 3.11
CA LYS A 77 -19.72 22.77 4.02
C LYS A 77 -19.95 24.22 3.60
N HIS A 78 -19.00 24.84 2.89
CA HIS A 78 -19.12 26.21 2.38
C HIS A 78 -19.21 26.22 0.84
N ALA A 79 -19.76 25.14 0.28
CA ALA A 79 -19.94 24.99 -1.16
C ALA A 79 -20.78 26.13 -1.73
N LYS A 80 -20.30 26.73 -2.81
CA LYS A 80 -21.02 27.76 -3.59
C LYS A 80 -21.62 27.10 -4.82
N GLU A 81 -22.70 27.68 -5.35
CA GLU A 81 -23.33 27.22 -6.62
C GLU A 81 -22.32 27.20 -7.78
N ILE A 82 -21.37 28.15 -7.78
CA ILE A 82 -20.23 28.15 -8.72
C ILE A 82 -19.02 27.70 -7.93
N PRO A 83 -18.53 26.44 -8.13
CA PRO A 83 -17.44 25.88 -7.35
C PRO A 83 -16.13 26.63 -7.58
N GLY A 84 -15.43 26.95 -6.50
CA GLY A 84 -14.05 27.44 -6.56
C GLY A 84 -13.09 26.31 -6.99
N GLY A 85 -11.88 26.65 -7.49
CA GLY A 85 -10.94 25.67 -8.04
C GLY A 85 -10.63 24.50 -7.07
N PHE A 86 -10.44 24.77 -5.79
CA PHE A 86 -10.18 23.73 -4.79
C PHE A 86 -11.41 22.85 -4.52
N GLN A 87 -12.60 23.45 -4.44
CA GLN A 87 -13.87 22.72 -4.30
C GLN A 87 -14.08 21.76 -5.50
N ASN A 88 -13.86 22.25 -6.71
CA ASN A 88 -14.01 21.47 -7.93
C ASN A 88 -13.06 20.25 -7.97
N VAL A 89 -11.82 20.39 -7.51
CA VAL A 89 -10.87 19.27 -7.45
C VAL A 89 -11.34 18.20 -6.46
N ILE A 90 -11.85 18.59 -5.29
CA ILE A 90 -12.35 17.63 -4.29
C ILE A 90 -13.63 16.95 -4.78
N GLU A 91 -14.57 17.70 -5.35
CA GLU A 91 -15.79 17.14 -5.93
C GLU A 91 -15.48 16.15 -7.06
N LEU A 92 -14.53 16.51 -7.96
CA LEU A 92 -14.08 15.61 -9.01
C LEU A 92 -13.46 14.32 -8.47
N MET A 93 -12.62 14.42 -7.43
CA MET A 93 -12.04 13.23 -6.78
C MET A 93 -13.11 12.32 -6.19
N VAL A 94 -14.05 12.89 -5.44
CA VAL A 94 -15.13 12.13 -4.82
C VAL A 94 -16.02 11.50 -5.88
N GLU A 95 -16.42 12.25 -6.90
CA GLU A 95 -17.25 11.76 -8.00
C GLU A 95 -16.55 10.62 -8.78
N MET A 96 -15.26 10.77 -9.06
CA MET A 96 -14.47 9.74 -9.74
C MET A 96 -14.42 8.43 -8.92
N LEU A 97 -14.18 8.54 -7.61
CA LEU A 97 -14.16 7.37 -6.71
C LEU A 97 -15.53 6.73 -6.58
N ASP A 98 -16.57 7.54 -6.45
CA ASP A 98 -17.96 7.07 -6.33
C ASP A 98 -18.42 6.36 -7.61
N ASN A 99 -18.12 6.92 -8.78
CA ASN A 99 -18.38 6.30 -10.06
C ASN A 99 -17.61 4.99 -10.25
N MET A 100 -16.35 4.93 -9.82
CA MET A 100 -15.53 3.71 -9.86
C MET A 100 -16.15 2.60 -8.98
N VAL A 101 -16.57 2.93 -7.77
CA VAL A 101 -17.15 1.96 -6.83
C VAL A 101 -18.53 1.50 -7.30
N ASN A 102 -19.38 2.43 -7.72
CA ASN A 102 -20.73 2.11 -8.23
C ASN A 102 -20.69 1.29 -9.53
N GLY A 103 -19.73 1.58 -10.40
CA GLY A 103 -19.54 0.84 -11.65
C GLY A 103 -19.05 -0.59 -11.44
N THR A 104 -18.30 -0.85 -10.36
CA THR A 104 -17.69 -2.16 -10.09
C THR A 104 -18.55 -3.03 -9.15
N MET A 105 -19.11 -2.45 -8.09
CA MET A 105 -19.82 -3.20 -7.04
C MET A 105 -21.35 -3.19 -7.22
N GLY A 106 -21.86 -2.41 -8.17
CA GLY A 106 -23.31 -2.26 -8.39
C GLY A 106 -24.00 -1.45 -7.29
N LYS A 107 -25.30 -1.17 -7.52
CA LYS A 107 -26.07 -0.24 -6.68
C LYS A 107 -26.35 -0.72 -5.25
N VAL A 108 -26.28 -2.02 -4.99
CA VAL A 108 -26.60 -2.62 -3.66
C VAL A 108 -25.41 -2.61 -2.73
N ALA A 109 -24.24 -2.97 -3.24
CA ALA A 109 -23.02 -3.09 -2.45
C ALA A 109 -22.28 -1.75 -2.33
N ALA A 110 -22.23 -0.95 -3.39
CA ALA A 110 -21.48 0.29 -3.45
C ALA A 110 -21.71 1.25 -2.26
N PRO A 111 -22.95 1.58 -1.83
CA PRO A 111 -23.15 2.53 -0.74
C PRO A 111 -22.57 2.08 0.59
N LYS A 112 -22.37 0.76 0.79
CA LYS A 112 -21.83 0.19 2.03
C LYS A 112 -20.31 0.29 2.09
N PHE A 113 -19.66 0.23 0.93
CA PHE A 113 -18.19 0.08 0.84
C PHE A 113 -17.48 1.29 0.24
N VAL A 114 -18.21 2.27 -0.33
CA VAL A 114 -17.60 3.44 -0.97
C VAL A 114 -16.63 4.17 -0.04
N ASN A 115 -17.00 4.39 1.22
CA ASN A 115 -16.15 5.08 2.18
C ASN A 115 -14.86 4.30 2.49
N TYR A 116 -14.97 2.97 2.63
CA TYR A 116 -13.83 2.11 2.88
C TYR A 116 -12.87 2.08 1.69
N ILE A 117 -13.40 1.83 0.49
CA ILE A 117 -12.61 1.74 -0.74
C ILE A 117 -11.93 3.09 -1.05
N SER A 118 -12.66 4.20 -0.91
CA SER A 118 -12.11 5.54 -1.13
C SER A 118 -11.00 5.87 -0.13
N THR A 119 -11.15 5.47 1.14
CA THR A 119 -10.12 5.68 2.17
C THR A 119 -8.86 4.88 1.85
N ILE A 120 -8.98 3.60 1.49
CA ILE A 120 -7.84 2.76 1.11
C ILE A 120 -7.18 3.28 -0.16
N PHE A 121 -7.97 3.68 -1.16
CA PHE A 121 -7.46 4.25 -2.40
C PHE A 121 -6.56 5.46 -2.12
N ILE A 122 -7.07 6.44 -1.36
CA ILE A 122 -6.32 7.66 -1.03
C ILE A 122 -5.10 7.31 -0.17
N PHE A 123 -5.22 6.38 0.79
CA PHE A 123 -4.10 5.96 1.64
C PHE A 123 -2.96 5.34 0.83
N ILE A 124 -3.25 4.38 -0.04
CA ILE A 124 -2.23 3.71 -0.86
C ILE A 124 -1.63 4.70 -1.86
N LEU A 125 -2.45 5.54 -2.49
CA LEU A 125 -1.99 6.55 -3.43
C LEU A 125 -1.04 7.55 -2.77
N MET A 126 -1.42 8.10 -1.61
CA MET A 126 -0.57 9.02 -0.84
C MET A 126 0.71 8.34 -0.34
N SER A 127 0.61 7.08 0.08
CA SER A 127 1.78 6.29 0.48
C SER A 127 2.77 6.10 -0.67
N ASN A 128 2.29 5.83 -1.88
CA ASN A 128 3.14 5.66 -3.06
C ASN A 128 3.75 7.01 -3.51
N ILE A 129 2.96 8.09 -3.51
CA ILE A 129 3.43 9.44 -3.85
C ILE A 129 4.47 9.95 -2.84
N SER A 130 4.45 9.49 -1.58
CA SER A 130 5.43 9.91 -0.57
C SER A 130 6.88 9.58 -0.97
N GLY A 131 7.07 8.57 -1.85
CA GLY A 131 8.37 8.26 -2.46
C GLY A 131 8.98 9.40 -3.26
N LEU A 132 8.17 10.19 -3.99
CA LEU A 132 8.62 11.36 -4.73
C LEU A 132 9.25 12.44 -3.83
N PHE A 133 8.82 12.53 -2.58
CA PHE A 133 9.37 13.47 -1.59
C PHE A 133 10.63 12.95 -0.88
N GLY A 134 11.17 11.80 -1.33
CA GLY A 134 12.32 11.14 -0.71
C GLY A 134 12.01 10.52 0.65
N LEU A 135 10.73 10.38 1.00
CA LEU A 135 10.29 9.63 2.17
C LEU A 135 10.19 8.15 1.78
N ARG A 136 10.55 7.26 2.70
CA ARG A 136 10.38 5.83 2.46
C ARG A 136 8.88 5.50 2.46
N PRO A 137 8.31 5.04 1.33
CA PRO A 137 6.88 4.76 1.27
C PRO A 137 6.48 3.74 2.33
N PRO A 138 5.37 3.92 3.06
CA PRO A 138 4.83 2.91 3.97
C PRO A 138 4.60 1.56 3.30
N THR A 139 4.26 1.58 2.02
CA THR A 139 4.04 0.39 1.17
C THR A 139 5.33 -0.35 0.80
N ALA A 140 6.51 0.23 1.06
CA ALA A 140 7.80 -0.47 0.97
C ALA A 140 8.05 -1.43 2.15
N ASP A 141 7.19 -1.41 3.18
CA ASP A 141 7.24 -2.35 4.30
C ASP A 141 6.19 -3.45 4.09
N TYR A 142 6.65 -4.70 4.03
CA TYR A 142 5.77 -5.86 3.86
C TYR A 142 4.74 -5.99 4.98
N GLY A 143 5.10 -5.61 6.21
CA GLY A 143 4.17 -5.62 7.34
C GLY A 143 2.94 -4.74 7.11
N THR A 144 3.14 -3.54 6.57
CA THR A 144 2.05 -2.60 6.24
C THR A 144 1.16 -3.14 5.12
N THR A 145 1.75 -3.65 4.04
CA THR A 145 0.99 -4.19 2.90
C THR A 145 0.26 -5.47 3.26
N LEU A 146 0.86 -6.32 4.10
CA LEU A 146 0.20 -7.51 4.62
C LEU A 146 -0.98 -7.16 5.52
N ALA A 147 -0.85 -6.15 6.39
CA ALA A 147 -1.94 -5.68 7.22
C ALA A 147 -3.13 -5.20 6.37
N LEU A 148 -2.89 -4.44 5.30
CA LEU A 148 -3.94 -4.03 4.36
C LEU A 148 -4.60 -5.24 3.66
N GLY A 149 -3.80 -6.22 3.21
CA GLY A 149 -4.29 -7.45 2.62
C GLY A 149 -5.14 -8.27 3.58
N LEU A 150 -4.74 -8.38 4.85
CA LEU A 150 -5.50 -9.07 5.89
C LEU A 150 -6.80 -8.36 6.25
N ILE A 151 -6.80 -7.03 6.37
CA ILE A 151 -8.03 -6.25 6.61
C ILE A 151 -9.04 -6.49 5.48
N THR A 152 -8.57 -6.46 4.24
CA THR A 152 -9.41 -6.77 3.07
C THR A 152 -9.94 -8.20 3.11
N PHE A 153 -9.11 -9.16 3.46
CA PHE A 153 -9.49 -10.57 3.59
C PHE A 153 -10.58 -10.78 4.65
N PHE A 154 -10.39 -10.20 5.84
CA PHE A 154 -11.42 -10.28 6.89
C PHE A 154 -12.73 -9.60 6.45
N LEU A 155 -12.65 -8.49 5.74
CA LEU A 155 -13.83 -7.79 5.24
C LEU A 155 -14.60 -8.63 4.21
N ILE A 156 -13.91 -9.30 3.30
CA ILE A 156 -14.49 -10.22 2.31
C ILE A 156 -15.25 -11.33 3.04
N HIS A 157 -14.61 -12.01 4.01
CA HIS A 157 -15.23 -13.12 4.74
C HIS A 157 -16.38 -12.68 5.64
N ILE A 158 -16.26 -11.54 6.33
CA ILE A 158 -17.37 -10.99 7.13
C ILE A 158 -18.57 -10.68 6.22
N THR A 159 -18.33 -10.16 5.03
CA THR A 159 -19.39 -9.88 4.06
C THR A 159 -20.03 -11.17 3.54
N GLN A 160 -19.22 -12.17 3.25
CA GLN A 160 -19.66 -13.50 2.82
C GLN A 160 -20.57 -14.15 3.88
N PHE A 161 -20.15 -14.19 5.15
CA PHE A 161 -20.93 -14.77 6.24
C PHE A 161 -22.23 -13.99 6.56
N LYS A 162 -22.29 -12.68 6.24
CA LYS A 162 -23.50 -11.88 6.44
C LYS A 162 -24.53 -12.05 5.34
N ASN A 163 -24.09 -12.25 4.10
CA ASN A 163 -24.98 -12.26 2.93
C ASN A 163 -25.35 -13.69 2.51
N LEU A 164 -24.47 -14.67 2.73
CA LEU A 164 -24.69 -16.04 2.28
C LEU A 164 -24.97 -16.98 3.46
N PRO A 165 -25.90 -17.95 3.32
CA PRO A 165 -26.10 -19.00 4.32
C PRO A 165 -24.89 -19.93 4.37
N ILE A 166 -24.53 -20.39 5.56
CA ILE A 166 -23.37 -21.28 5.80
C ILE A 166 -23.37 -22.51 4.87
N ARG A 167 -24.57 -23.05 4.57
CA ARG A 167 -24.70 -24.18 3.66
C ARG A 167 -24.21 -23.87 2.24
N GLN A 168 -24.47 -22.66 1.76
CA GLN A 168 -24.04 -22.23 0.44
C GLN A 168 -22.52 -22.02 0.40
N ILE A 169 -21.95 -21.38 1.43
CA ILE A 169 -20.49 -21.21 1.58
C ILE A 169 -19.80 -22.57 1.53
N TRP A 170 -20.33 -23.57 2.23
CA TRP A 170 -19.78 -24.93 2.20
C TRP A 170 -19.88 -25.56 0.81
N THR A 171 -21.00 -25.39 0.13
CA THR A 171 -21.19 -25.90 -1.23
C THR A 171 -20.21 -25.23 -2.21
N ASP A 172 -20.02 -23.91 -2.10
CA ASP A 172 -19.11 -23.15 -2.96
C ASP A 172 -17.65 -23.59 -2.72
N MET A 173 -17.25 -23.85 -1.46
CA MET A 173 -15.92 -24.37 -1.14
C MET A 173 -15.69 -25.81 -1.68
N CYS A 174 -16.74 -26.59 -1.91
CA CYS A 174 -16.64 -27.92 -2.49
C CYS A 174 -16.86 -27.95 -4.01
N SER A 175 -17.33 -26.81 -4.61
CA SER A 175 -17.58 -26.69 -6.04
C SER A 175 -16.28 -26.90 -6.87
N PRO A 176 -16.35 -27.51 -8.07
CA PRO A 176 -17.50 -27.87 -8.89
C PRO A 176 -18.07 -29.29 -8.65
N LEU A 177 -17.60 -30.03 -7.68
CA LEU A 177 -18.09 -31.39 -7.36
C LEU A 177 -19.20 -31.36 -6.31
N PRO A 178 -20.04 -32.41 -6.25
CA PRO A 178 -21.05 -32.52 -5.20
C PRO A 178 -20.43 -32.55 -3.81
N PRO A 179 -21.08 -31.97 -2.77
CA PRO A 179 -20.51 -31.75 -1.43
C PRO A 179 -20.07 -33.02 -0.67
N TRP A 180 -20.46 -34.21 -1.14
CA TRP A 180 -20.06 -35.47 -0.56
C TRP A 180 -18.66 -35.95 -0.98
N LEU A 181 -18.07 -35.34 -2.03
CA LEU A 181 -16.71 -35.61 -2.48
C LEU A 181 -15.82 -34.34 -2.35
N PRO A 182 -15.28 -34.00 -1.17
CA PRO A 182 -14.60 -32.74 -0.93
C PRO A 182 -13.14 -32.75 -1.43
N ILE A 183 -12.92 -33.20 -2.68
CA ILE A 183 -11.56 -33.21 -3.27
C ILE A 183 -11.07 -31.81 -3.57
N TRP A 184 -11.98 -30.89 -3.94
CA TRP A 184 -11.65 -29.49 -4.25
C TRP A 184 -11.55 -28.59 -3.02
N PHE A 185 -12.04 -29.05 -1.87
CA PHE A 185 -11.99 -28.28 -0.62
C PHE A 185 -10.56 -27.80 -0.26
N PRO A 186 -9.49 -28.65 -0.27
CA PRO A 186 -8.16 -28.17 0.03
C PRO A 186 -7.66 -27.12 -0.97
N ILE A 187 -7.99 -27.27 -2.25
CA ILE A 187 -7.58 -26.34 -3.31
C ILE A 187 -8.26 -24.99 -3.11
N ASN A 188 -9.56 -24.97 -2.83
CA ASN A 188 -10.31 -23.73 -2.61
C ASN A 188 -9.85 -23.03 -1.33
N VAL A 189 -9.55 -23.74 -0.25
CA VAL A 189 -8.97 -23.17 0.98
C VAL A 189 -7.60 -22.53 0.70
N ILE A 190 -6.74 -23.21 -0.06
CA ILE A 190 -5.44 -22.63 -0.44
C ILE A 190 -5.64 -21.38 -1.28
N SER A 191 -6.60 -21.39 -2.21
CA SER A 191 -6.92 -20.23 -3.05
C SER A 191 -7.39 -19.04 -2.21
N GLU A 192 -8.24 -19.26 -1.19
CA GLU A 192 -8.70 -18.20 -0.30
C GLU A 192 -7.55 -17.59 0.53
N ILE A 193 -6.65 -18.42 1.05
CA ILE A 193 -5.46 -17.95 1.77
C ILE A 193 -4.49 -17.22 0.83
N ALA A 194 -4.43 -17.61 -0.43
CA ALA A 194 -3.57 -16.97 -1.43
C ALA A 194 -4.02 -15.53 -1.78
N VAL A 195 -5.31 -15.19 -1.63
CA VAL A 195 -5.84 -13.86 -1.93
C VAL A 195 -5.12 -12.75 -1.15
N PRO A 196 -5.08 -12.72 0.20
CA PRO A 196 -4.43 -11.66 0.96
C PRO A 196 -2.92 -11.62 0.72
N ILE A 197 -2.29 -12.78 0.54
CA ILE A 197 -0.87 -12.88 0.24
C ILE A 197 -0.58 -12.27 -1.13
N SER A 198 -1.35 -12.62 -2.14
CA SER A 198 -1.19 -12.08 -3.50
C SER A 198 -1.40 -10.57 -3.56
N LEU A 199 -2.43 -10.05 -2.87
CA LEU A 199 -2.70 -8.61 -2.79
C LEU A 199 -1.56 -7.85 -2.11
N SER A 200 -1.06 -8.36 -0.97
CA SER A 200 0.01 -7.71 -0.21
C SER A 200 1.34 -7.76 -0.95
N LEU A 201 1.71 -8.93 -1.52
CA LEU A 201 2.95 -9.08 -2.29
C LEU A 201 2.95 -8.21 -3.54
N ARG A 202 1.82 -8.07 -4.23
CA ARG A 202 1.72 -7.23 -5.42
C ARG A 202 2.00 -5.76 -5.09
N LEU A 203 1.44 -5.24 -3.99
CA LEU A 203 1.66 -3.87 -3.55
C LEU A 203 3.11 -3.66 -3.11
N PHE A 204 3.64 -4.56 -2.29
CA PHE A 204 5.03 -4.53 -1.82
C PHE A 204 6.05 -4.66 -2.96
N ALA A 205 5.88 -5.65 -3.85
CA ALA A 205 6.82 -5.93 -4.93
C ALA A 205 6.91 -4.78 -5.94
N ASN A 206 5.79 -4.09 -6.21
CA ASN A 206 5.79 -2.92 -7.10
C ASN A 206 6.70 -1.81 -6.56
N VAL A 207 6.55 -1.47 -5.28
CA VAL A 207 7.38 -0.43 -4.64
C VAL A 207 8.84 -0.89 -4.51
N LEU A 208 9.07 -2.14 -4.11
CA LEU A 208 10.41 -2.71 -4.00
C LEU A 208 11.14 -2.71 -5.35
N SER A 209 10.47 -3.14 -6.43
CA SER A 209 11.07 -3.13 -7.76
C SER A 209 11.43 -1.71 -8.22
N GLY A 210 10.57 -0.73 -7.95
CA GLY A 210 10.84 0.68 -8.21
C GLY A 210 12.09 1.18 -7.47
N THR A 211 12.19 0.91 -6.16
CA THR A 211 13.36 1.31 -5.35
C THR A 211 14.66 0.64 -5.81
N VAL A 212 14.63 -0.66 -6.13
CA VAL A 212 15.79 -1.40 -6.65
C VAL A 212 16.22 -0.85 -8.02
N MET A 213 15.27 -0.60 -8.93
CA MET A 213 15.57 -0.04 -10.25
C MET A 213 16.19 1.35 -10.14
N MET A 214 15.67 2.21 -9.28
CA MET A 214 16.23 3.54 -9.04
C MET A 214 17.65 3.44 -8.47
N ALA A 215 17.86 2.53 -7.53
CA ALA A 215 19.17 2.26 -6.96
C ALA A 215 20.21 1.86 -8.03
N LEU A 216 19.83 0.95 -8.94
CA LEU A 216 20.67 0.54 -10.06
C LEU A 216 20.97 1.68 -11.04
N VAL A 217 19.96 2.49 -11.36
CA VAL A 217 20.13 3.66 -12.23
C VAL A 217 21.12 4.66 -11.63
N TYR A 218 20.99 4.98 -10.35
CA TYR A 218 21.95 5.86 -9.66
C TYR A 218 23.37 5.26 -9.60
N GLY A 219 23.50 3.96 -9.37
CA GLY A 219 24.80 3.29 -9.33
C GLY A 219 25.49 3.23 -10.71
N LEU A 220 24.75 2.93 -11.78
CA LEU A 220 25.30 2.76 -13.11
C LEU A 220 25.53 4.09 -13.86
N LEU A 221 24.62 5.05 -13.71
CA LEU A 221 24.61 6.30 -14.44
C LEU A 221 25.10 7.50 -13.62
N SER A 222 25.87 7.31 -12.55
CA SER A 222 26.26 8.34 -11.57
C SER A 222 26.79 9.66 -12.19
N LYS A 223 27.42 9.60 -13.38
CA LYS A 223 27.96 10.79 -14.09
C LYS A 223 26.98 11.45 -15.08
N ILE A 224 25.92 10.75 -15.50
CA ILE A 224 24.93 11.21 -16.50
C ILE A 224 23.54 11.38 -15.86
N ALA A 225 23.40 11.01 -14.61
CA ALA A 225 22.14 10.92 -13.88
C ALA A 225 21.64 12.28 -13.36
N ILE A 226 21.43 13.25 -14.25
CA ILE A 226 20.88 14.57 -13.85
C ILE A 226 19.38 14.66 -14.18
N ILE A 227 18.97 14.24 -15.36
CA ILE A 227 17.58 14.40 -15.85
C ILE A 227 16.81 13.07 -15.83
N TRP A 228 17.43 11.97 -16.24
CA TRP A 228 16.79 10.66 -16.37
C TRP A 228 16.20 10.11 -15.05
N PRO A 229 16.89 10.22 -13.88
CA PRO A 229 16.33 9.74 -12.64
C PRO A 229 15.04 10.45 -12.24
N ALA A 230 14.91 11.75 -12.50
CA ALA A 230 13.68 12.48 -12.19
C ALA A 230 12.49 11.96 -13.00
N ALA A 231 12.68 11.68 -14.30
CA ALA A 231 11.64 11.08 -15.13
C ALA A 231 11.26 9.66 -14.67
N LEU A 232 12.25 8.87 -14.24
CA LEU A 232 12.02 7.53 -13.71
C LEU A 232 11.30 7.55 -12.35
N HIS A 233 11.60 8.51 -11.47
CA HIS A 233 10.86 8.69 -10.23
C HIS A 233 9.38 9.00 -10.50
N VAL A 234 9.08 9.91 -11.42
CA VAL A 234 7.70 10.19 -11.81
C VAL A 234 7.03 8.93 -12.37
N TYR A 235 7.73 8.12 -13.15
CA TYR A 235 7.18 6.90 -13.68
C TYR A 235 6.91 5.84 -12.59
N PHE A 236 7.90 5.53 -11.74
CA PHE A 236 7.75 4.46 -10.76
C PHE A 236 6.88 4.86 -9.56
N ASP A 237 7.06 6.06 -9.02
CA ASP A 237 6.38 6.47 -7.79
C ASP A 237 4.98 6.99 -8.07
N LEU A 238 4.78 7.76 -9.16
CA LEU A 238 3.47 8.32 -9.48
C LEU A 238 2.66 7.40 -10.38
N PHE A 239 3.15 7.07 -11.58
CA PHE A 239 2.35 6.35 -12.58
C PHE A 239 2.15 4.89 -12.18
N SER A 240 3.22 4.17 -11.88
CA SER A 240 3.15 2.77 -11.45
C SER A 240 2.43 2.64 -10.10
N GLY A 241 2.68 3.56 -9.16
CA GLY A 241 1.99 3.63 -7.88
C GLY A 241 0.48 3.89 -8.01
N ALA A 242 0.06 4.76 -8.93
CA ALA A 242 -1.35 5.03 -9.19
C ALA A 242 -2.07 3.81 -9.81
N ILE A 243 -1.45 3.17 -10.82
CA ILE A 243 -1.99 1.93 -11.42
C ILE A 243 -2.12 0.84 -10.35
N GLN A 244 -1.10 0.66 -9.51
CA GLN A 244 -1.12 -0.35 -8.46
C GLN A 244 -2.24 -0.10 -7.44
N THR A 245 -2.46 1.17 -7.06
CA THR A 245 -3.55 1.58 -6.17
C THR A 245 -4.90 1.21 -6.78
N TYR A 246 -5.09 1.54 -8.07
CA TYR A 246 -6.31 1.22 -8.80
C TYR A 246 -6.55 -0.29 -8.85
N VAL A 247 -5.53 -1.08 -9.22
CA VAL A 247 -5.63 -2.55 -9.30
C VAL A 247 -5.96 -3.17 -7.95
N PHE A 248 -5.34 -2.69 -6.86
CA PHE A 248 -5.64 -3.18 -5.52
C PHE A 248 -7.12 -2.94 -5.15
N CYS A 249 -7.62 -1.73 -5.37
CA CYS A 249 -9.01 -1.39 -5.07
C CYS A 249 -9.99 -2.14 -5.97
N MET A 250 -9.71 -2.28 -7.28
CA MET A 250 -10.53 -3.03 -8.22
C MET A 250 -10.67 -4.49 -7.80
N LEU A 251 -9.56 -5.15 -7.45
CA LEU A 251 -9.61 -6.54 -6.98
C LEU A 251 -10.37 -6.68 -5.66
N THR A 252 -10.14 -5.75 -4.71
CA THR A 252 -10.88 -5.72 -3.45
C THR A 252 -12.38 -5.61 -3.70
N MET A 253 -12.81 -4.69 -4.58
CA MET A 253 -14.22 -4.51 -4.95
C MET A 253 -14.80 -5.74 -5.63
N THR A 254 -14.04 -6.35 -6.55
CA THR A 254 -14.49 -7.57 -7.25
C THR A 254 -14.70 -8.72 -6.27
N TYR A 255 -13.77 -8.97 -5.35
CA TYR A 255 -13.92 -10.03 -4.35
C TYR A 255 -15.08 -9.78 -3.37
N ILE A 256 -15.33 -8.53 -2.98
CA ILE A 256 -16.48 -8.20 -2.15
C ILE A 256 -17.77 -8.29 -2.96
N GLY A 257 -17.77 -7.81 -4.21
CA GLY A 257 -18.93 -7.80 -5.10
C GLY A 257 -19.47 -9.20 -5.38
N GLN A 258 -18.59 -10.18 -5.59
CA GLN A 258 -18.99 -11.58 -5.80
C GLN A 258 -19.89 -12.15 -4.70
N ASN A 259 -19.82 -11.61 -3.48
CA ASN A 259 -20.69 -12.01 -2.38
C ASN A 259 -22.08 -11.36 -2.40
N TYR A 260 -22.37 -10.48 -3.37
CA TYR A 260 -23.64 -9.79 -3.56
C TYR A 260 -24.31 -10.12 -4.90
N GLU A 261 -23.59 -10.68 -5.88
CA GLU A 261 -24.12 -10.98 -7.22
C GLU A 261 -24.96 -12.25 -7.29
N GLN A 262 -25.19 -12.93 -6.16
CA GLN A 262 -25.97 -14.19 -6.11
C GLN A 262 -27.45 -13.95 -5.75
N GLU A 263 -27.94 -12.70 -5.76
CA GLU A 263 -29.35 -12.35 -5.78
C GLU A 263 -29.78 -12.03 -7.23
#